data_c0c72316da3d04f386e850e13bc9bad0
#
_entry.id   c0c72316da3d04f386e850e13bc9bad0
#
_cell.length_a   1.000
_cell.length_b   1.000
_cell.length_c   1.000
_cell.angle_alpha   90.00
_cell.angle_beta   90.00
_cell.angle_gamma   90.00
#
_symmetry.space_group_name_H-M   'P 1'
#
loop_
_entity.id
_entity.type
_entity.pdbx_description
1 polymer ?
#
loop_
_entity_poly.entity_id
_entity_poly.type
_entity_poly.pdbx_seq_one_letter_code
_entity_poly.pdbx_strand_id
1 'polypeptide(L)'
;MTGSRGEGMERTVTKLAEGVSLIKGIDFECCIWLVEGREKALLVDTGLGVRDLRGEVEALTDKPVIVANTHGHGDHSGGNYAFDRVYMHPAALPDVKAALEMTEMFASPEELAAIRRRMEERPAEYRFLREGDVIDLGGRPITVRTRRVLFRD
;
A
#
# COMPACT_ATOMS: atom_id res chain seq x y z
N MET A 1 34.14 -8.10 -1.65
CA MET A 1 32.84 -8.80 -1.75
C MET A 1 31.74 -7.76 -1.91
N THR A 2 31.34 -7.53 -3.13
CA THR A 2 30.14 -6.79 -3.42
C THR A 2 28.97 -7.74 -3.24
N GLY A 3 28.39 -7.78 -2.04
CA GLY A 3 27.15 -8.49 -1.82
C GLY A 3 26.07 -7.84 -2.68
N SER A 4 25.57 -8.56 -3.66
CA SER A 4 24.42 -8.12 -4.47
C SER A 4 23.24 -7.90 -3.53
N ARG A 5 23.01 -6.64 -3.18
CA ARG A 5 21.76 -6.21 -2.57
C ARG A 5 20.69 -6.31 -3.67
N GLY A 6 20.08 -7.44 -3.83
CA GLY A 6 19.01 -7.54 -4.82
C GLY A 6 18.62 -8.91 -5.31
N GLU A 7 19.39 -9.93 -5.10
CA GLU A 7 18.98 -11.29 -5.46
C GLU A 7 18.31 -11.95 -4.25
N GLY A 8 16.99 -12.14 -4.30
CA GLY A 8 16.25 -12.96 -3.36
C GLY A 8 15.21 -12.24 -2.49
N MET A 9 14.97 -10.93 -2.70
CA MET A 9 13.96 -10.19 -1.92
C MET A 9 12.79 -9.78 -2.80
N GLU A 10 11.96 -10.75 -3.15
CA GLU A 10 10.69 -10.52 -3.82
C GLU A 10 9.54 -10.67 -2.81
N ARG A 11 8.47 -9.93 -3.05
CA ARG A 11 7.24 -10.14 -2.30
C ARG A 11 6.67 -11.51 -2.61
N THR A 12 6.16 -12.17 -1.59
CA THR A 12 5.50 -13.47 -1.75
C THR A 12 4.00 -13.30 -1.63
N VAL A 13 3.25 -14.04 -2.46
CA VAL A 13 1.80 -13.99 -2.48
C VAL A 13 1.24 -15.32 -1.98
N THR A 14 0.39 -15.27 -0.98
CA THR A 14 -0.31 -16.43 -0.43
C THR A 14 -1.81 -16.20 -0.51
N LYS A 15 -2.51 -17.07 -1.21
CA LYS A 15 -3.98 -17.05 -1.23
C LYS A 15 -4.51 -17.70 0.04
N LEU A 16 -5.15 -16.91 0.91
CA LEU A 16 -5.66 -17.37 2.21
C LEU A 16 -7.11 -17.83 2.16
N ALA A 17 -7.90 -17.28 1.26
CA ALA A 17 -9.29 -17.61 1.04
C ALA A 17 -9.67 -17.21 -0.38
N GLU A 18 -10.89 -17.55 -0.81
CA GLU A 18 -11.38 -17.07 -2.10
C GLU A 18 -11.43 -15.53 -2.13
N GLY A 19 -10.72 -14.96 -3.09
CA GLY A 19 -10.62 -13.51 -3.24
C GLY A 19 -9.83 -12.80 -2.14
N VAL A 20 -9.05 -13.51 -1.32
CA VAL A 20 -8.20 -12.91 -0.28
C VAL A 20 -6.78 -13.40 -0.41
N SER A 21 -5.88 -12.50 -0.79
CA SER A 21 -4.46 -12.77 -0.93
C SER A 21 -3.64 -11.92 0.03
N LEU A 22 -2.67 -12.55 0.68
CA LEU A 22 -1.65 -11.88 1.47
C LEU A 22 -0.42 -11.70 0.61
N ILE A 23 0.01 -10.46 0.47
CA ILE A 23 1.27 -10.09 -0.16
C ILE A 23 2.24 -9.78 0.97
N LYS A 24 3.15 -10.69 1.25
CA LYS A 24 4.14 -10.49 2.28
C LYS A 24 5.28 -9.67 1.73
N GLY A 25 5.55 -8.56 2.40
CA GLY A 25 6.57 -7.61 2.02
C GLY A 25 7.99 -8.09 2.24
N ILE A 26 8.90 -7.28 1.81
CA ILE A 26 10.36 -7.44 1.94
C ILE A 26 10.85 -6.55 3.08
N ASP A 27 11.97 -6.91 3.69
CA ASP A 27 12.55 -6.19 4.82
C ASP A 27 11.54 -5.96 5.95
N PHE A 28 11.36 -4.73 6.38
CA PHE A 28 10.40 -4.31 7.41
C PHE A 28 9.03 -3.91 6.84
N GLU A 29 8.78 -4.21 5.57
CA GLU A 29 7.51 -3.89 4.94
C GLU A 29 6.36 -4.63 5.64
N CYS A 30 5.23 -3.96 5.75
CA CYS A 30 4.03 -4.56 6.32
C CYS A 30 3.47 -5.70 5.44
N CYS A 31 2.53 -6.43 6.00
CA CYS A 31 1.68 -7.31 5.21
C CYS A 31 0.71 -6.46 4.39
N ILE A 32 0.65 -6.72 3.10
CA ILE A 32 -0.24 -6.05 2.15
C ILE A 32 -1.35 -7.04 1.81
N TRP A 33 -2.59 -6.58 1.76
CA TRP A 33 -3.73 -7.41 1.48
C TRP A 33 -4.39 -7.03 0.17
N LEU A 34 -4.72 -8.03 -0.65
CA LEU A 34 -5.55 -7.86 -1.83
C LEU A 34 -6.85 -8.63 -1.65
N VAL A 35 -7.96 -7.90 -1.59
CA VAL A 35 -9.29 -8.47 -1.42
C VAL A 35 -10.11 -8.22 -2.68
N GLU A 36 -10.59 -9.27 -3.31
CA GLU A 36 -11.34 -9.18 -4.56
C GLU A 36 -12.82 -9.48 -4.35
N GLY A 37 -13.67 -8.59 -4.81
CA GLY A 37 -15.09 -8.83 -5.04
C GLY A 37 -15.33 -9.25 -6.49
N ARG A 38 -16.59 -9.23 -6.92
CA ARG A 38 -16.94 -9.56 -8.31
C ARG A 38 -16.55 -8.46 -9.29
N GLU A 39 -16.56 -7.21 -8.86
CA GLU A 39 -16.38 -6.04 -9.73
C GLU A 39 -15.08 -5.29 -9.50
N LYS A 40 -14.59 -5.25 -8.26
CA LYS A 40 -13.43 -4.47 -7.84
C LYS A 40 -12.57 -5.25 -6.87
N ALA A 41 -11.33 -4.81 -6.73
CA ALA A 41 -10.41 -5.28 -5.72
C ALA A 41 -10.02 -4.13 -4.78
N LEU A 42 -9.72 -4.46 -3.54
CA LEU A 42 -9.18 -3.54 -2.54
C LEU A 42 -7.76 -3.96 -2.19
N LEU A 43 -6.82 -3.05 -2.37
CA LEU A 43 -5.45 -3.19 -1.88
C LEU A 43 -5.36 -2.46 -0.54
N VAL A 44 -5.02 -3.18 0.51
CA VAL A 44 -4.86 -2.62 1.85
C VAL A 44 -3.38 -2.48 2.14
N ASP A 45 -2.94 -1.26 2.28
CA ASP A 45 -1.56 -0.82 2.42
C ASP A 45 -0.69 -1.01 1.16
N THR A 46 0.43 -0.31 1.12
CA THR A 46 1.28 -0.20 -0.07
C THR A 46 2.77 -0.44 0.22
N GLY A 47 3.10 -0.84 1.43
CA GLY A 47 4.46 -1.21 1.80
C GLY A 47 5.43 -0.04 1.89
N LEU A 48 6.71 -0.32 1.67
CA LEU A 48 7.82 0.64 1.77
C LEU A 48 7.97 1.55 0.56
N GLY A 49 7.32 1.24 -0.55
CA GLY A 49 7.45 2.01 -1.79
C GLY A 49 8.60 1.59 -2.69
N VAL A 50 9.30 0.54 -2.33
CA VAL A 50 10.36 -0.06 -3.16
C VAL A 50 9.80 -1.16 -4.03
N ARG A 51 10.47 -1.42 -5.15
CA ARG A 51 10.02 -2.35 -6.17
C ARG A 51 8.72 -1.88 -6.86
N ASP A 52 8.23 -2.66 -7.76
CA ASP A 52 7.04 -2.33 -8.54
C ASP A 52 5.79 -3.02 -7.97
N LEU A 53 5.33 -2.57 -6.80
CA LEU A 53 4.11 -3.12 -6.20
C LEU A 53 2.90 -2.99 -7.12
N ARG A 54 2.74 -1.85 -7.79
CA ARG A 54 1.61 -1.64 -8.71
C ARG A 54 1.58 -2.68 -9.81
N GLY A 55 2.71 -2.94 -10.47
CA GLY A 55 2.82 -3.97 -11.49
C GLY A 55 2.56 -5.37 -10.94
N GLU A 56 3.04 -5.67 -9.74
CA GLU A 56 2.77 -6.93 -9.06
C GLU A 56 1.26 -7.13 -8.80
N VAL A 57 0.57 -6.09 -8.35
CA VAL A 57 -0.88 -6.12 -8.12
C VAL A 57 -1.65 -6.28 -9.44
N GLU A 58 -1.28 -5.54 -10.46
CA GLU A 58 -1.90 -5.63 -11.80
C GLU A 58 -1.73 -7.02 -12.43
N ALA A 59 -0.68 -7.75 -12.07
CA ALA A 59 -0.48 -9.14 -12.48
C ALA A 59 -1.37 -10.13 -11.71
N LEU A 60 -1.86 -9.75 -10.53
CA LEU A 60 -2.71 -10.61 -9.69
C LEU A 60 -4.21 -10.45 -9.99
N THR A 61 -4.62 -9.31 -10.47
CA THR A 61 -6.03 -9.02 -10.76
C THR A 61 -6.16 -8.09 -11.97
N ASP A 62 -7.16 -8.33 -12.79
CA ASP A 62 -7.54 -7.43 -13.90
C ASP A 62 -8.68 -6.47 -13.51
N LYS A 63 -9.18 -6.57 -12.28
CA LYS A 63 -10.23 -5.69 -11.77
C LYS A 63 -9.70 -4.31 -11.40
N PRO A 64 -10.53 -3.27 -11.47
CA PRO A 64 -10.16 -1.96 -10.91
C PRO A 64 -9.79 -2.08 -9.44
N VAL A 65 -8.67 -1.49 -9.04
CA VAL A 65 -8.14 -1.58 -7.68
C VAL A 65 -8.38 -0.28 -6.92
N ILE A 66 -9.04 -0.40 -5.77
CA ILE A 66 -9.16 0.66 -4.77
C ILE A 66 -8.00 0.46 -3.78
N VAL A 67 -7.29 1.53 -3.45
CA VAL A 67 -6.17 1.49 -2.50
C VAL A 67 -6.55 2.19 -1.22
N ALA A 68 -6.34 1.54 -0.08
CA ALA A 68 -6.61 2.13 1.22
C ALA A 68 -5.47 1.83 2.20
N ASN A 69 -5.15 2.78 3.07
CA ASN A 69 -4.17 2.59 4.13
C ASN A 69 -4.87 2.31 5.46
N THR A 70 -4.30 1.41 6.25
CA THR A 70 -4.70 1.16 7.64
C THR A 70 -4.28 2.33 8.54
N HIS A 71 -3.08 2.86 8.31
CA HIS A 71 -2.51 4.03 8.96
C HIS A 71 -1.38 4.60 8.10
N GLY A 72 -0.76 5.68 8.53
CA GLY A 72 0.17 6.45 7.69
C GLY A 72 1.64 6.12 7.83
N HIS A 73 2.06 5.15 8.65
CA HIS A 73 3.47 4.81 8.80
C HIS A 73 4.10 4.41 7.46
N GLY A 74 5.38 4.73 7.28
CA GLY A 74 6.06 4.60 5.99
C GLY A 74 6.16 3.18 5.45
N ASP A 75 6.19 2.17 6.30
CA ASP A 75 6.16 0.76 5.91
C ASP A 75 4.78 0.27 5.44
N HIS A 76 3.74 1.08 5.65
CA HIS A 76 2.37 0.85 5.21
C HIS A 76 1.93 1.75 4.05
N SER A 77 2.47 2.95 3.95
CA SER A 77 2.03 3.98 3.01
C SER A 77 3.10 4.43 2.01
N GLY A 78 4.30 3.88 2.12
CA GLY A 78 5.44 4.29 1.28
C GLY A 78 5.21 4.11 -0.21
N GLY A 79 4.40 3.16 -0.63
CA GLY A 79 4.07 2.89 -2.02
C GLY A 79 2.87 3.66 -2.58
N ASN A 80 2.26 4.55 -1.80
CA ASN A 80 1.09 5.31 -2.24
C ASN A 80 1.31 6.10 -3.53
N TYR A 81 2.53 6.60 -3.73
CA TYR A 81 2.89 7.40 -4.91
C TYR A 81 2.60 6.70 -6.26
N ALA A 82 2.62 5.38 -6.28
CA ALA A 82 2.42 4.59 -7.50
C ALA A 82 0.96 4.54 -7.95
N PHE A 83 0.04 4.94 -7.10
CA PHE A 83 -1.40 4.89 -7.35
C PHE A 83 -1.98 6.30 -7.52
N ASP A 84 -3.03 6.41 -8.33
CA ASP A 84 -3.63 7.73 -8.62
C ASP A 84 -4.48 8.24 -7.46
N ARG A 85 -5.09 7.33 -6.70
CA ARG A 85 -5.96 7.68 -5.57
C ARG A 85 -5.77 6.70 -4.43
N VAL A 86 -5.67 7.23 -3.21
CA VAL A 86 -5.51 6.44 -1.98
C VAL A 86 -6.48 6.93 -0.91
N TYR A 87 -7.18 5.99 -0.30
CA TYR A 87 -8.14 6.25 0.76
C TYR A 87 -7.51 6.00 2.14
N MET A 88 -7.83 6.85 3.11
CA MET A 88 -7.33 6.73 4.48
C MET A 88 -8.19 7.51 5.46
N HIS A 89 -8.04 7.25 6.75
CA HIS A 89 -8.60 8.14 7.77
C HIS A 89 -7.86 9.48 7.74
N PRO A 90 -8.53 10.63 7.95
CA PRO A 90 -7.88 11.95 7.91
C PRO A 90 -6.66 12.08 8.83
N ALA A 91 -6.69 11.41 9.99
CA ALA A 91 -5.59 11.43 10.95
C ALA A 91 -4.28 10.80 10.42
N ALA A 92 -4.35 9.99 9.37
CA ALA A 92 -3.18 9.36 8.77
C ALA A 92 -2.36 10.31 7.87
N LEU A 93 -2.97 11.39 7.40
CA LEU A 93 -2.37 12.24 6.36
C LEU A 93 -0.99 12.82 6.71
N PRO A 94 -0.72 13.31 7.91
CA PRO A 94 0.62 13.81 8.27
C PRO A 94 1.71 12.73 8.12
N ASP A 95 1.44 11.52 8.59
CA ASP A 95 2.38 10.40 8.51
C ASP A 95 2.58 9.94 7.06
N VAL A 96 1.50 9.92 6.27
CA VAL A 96 1.57 9.61 4.84
C VAL A 96 2.47 10.58 4.09
N LYS A 97 2.39 11.87 4.41
CA LYS A 97 3.26 12.89 3.81
C LYS A 97 4.73 12.71 4.20
N ALA A 98 5.00 12.14 5.36
CA ALA A 98 6.36 11.85 5.84
C ALA A 98 6.88 10.48 5.38
N ALA A 99 6.08 9.66 4.73
CA ALA A 99 6.43 8.28 4.38
C ALA A 99 7.66 8.14 3.49
N LEU A 100 7.95 9.14 2.66
CA LEU A 100 9.12 9.14 1.77
C LEU A 100 10.44 8.99 2.54
N GLU A 101 10.53 9.53 3.75
CA GLU A 101 11.72 9.40 4.59
C GLU A 101 12.09 7.93 4.87
N MET A 102 11.09 7.09 5.11
CA MET A 102 11.34 5.66 5.27
C MET A 102 11.67 4.98 3.95
N THR A 103 11.00 5.34 2.87
CA THR A 103 11.28 4.82 1.53
C THR A 103 12.72 5.09 1.11
N GLU A 104 13.25 6.27 1.42
CA GLU A 104 14.63 6.67 1.12
C GLU A 104 15.67 5.73 1.76
N MET A 105 15.34 5.13 2.89
CA MET A 105 16.25 4.20 3.59
C MET A 105 16.44 2.87 2.84
N PHE A 106 15.49 2.49 2.00
CA PHE A 106 15.45 1.18 1.34
C PHE A 106 15.55 1.26 -0.19
N ALA A 107 15.20 2.39 -0.78
CA ALA A 107 15.21 2.58 -2.23
C ALA A 107 16.64 2.76 -2.76
N SER A 108 16.91 2.24 -3.95
CA SER A 108 18.11 2.59 -4.69
C SER A 108 18.05 4.05 -5.19
N PRO A 109 19.18 4.69 -5.53
CA PRO A 109 19.17 6.05 -6.10
C PRO A 109 18.28 6.18 -7.34
N GLU A 110 18.23 5.15 -8.19
CA GLU A 110 17.42 5.10 -9.39
C GLU A 110 15.93 4.99 -9.06
N GLU A 111 15.59 4.11 -8.12
CA GLU A 111 14.21 3.99 -7.62
C GLU A 111 13.74 5.31 -7.01
N LEU A 112 14.57 5.94 -6.18
CA LEU A 112 14.22 7.19 -5.52
C LEU A 112 14.00 8.32 -6.51
N ALA A 113 14.83 8.43 -7.53
CA ALA A 113 14.66 9.40 -8.60
C ALA A 113 13.35 9.20 -9.36
N ALA A 114 13.00 7.96 -9.67
CA ALA A 114 11.75 7.62 -10.33
C ALA A 114 10.53 7.93 -9.45
N ILE A 115 10.62 7.63 -8.16
CA ILE A 115 9.57 7.93 -7.17
C ILE A 115 9.32 9.44 -7.10
N ARG A 116 10.36 10.23 -6.95
CA ARG A 116 10.25 11.70 -6.88
C ARG A 116 9.65 12.29 -8.14
N ARG A 117 10.08 11.82 -9.32
CA ARG A 117 9.50 12.22 -10.59
C ARG A 117 8.01 11.91 -10.65
N ARG A 118 7.63 10.70 -10.30
CA ARG A 118 6.22 10.29 -10.27
C ARG A 118 5.38 11.17 -9.34
N MET A 119 5.90 11.50 -8.16
CA MET A 119 5.22 12.37 -7.19
C MET A 119 5.04 13.80 -7.71
N GLU A 120 5.98 14.31 -8.49
CA GLU A 120 5.89 15.64 -9.10
C GLU A 120 4.95 15.67 -10.29
N GLU A 121 5.08 14.71 -11.20
CA GLU A 121 4.31 14.68 -12.45
C GLU A 121 2.86 14.23 -12.26
N ARG A 122 2.64 13.34 -11.31
CA ARG A 122 1.34 12.72 -11.11
C ARG A 122 1.14 12.33 -9.63
N PRO A 123 0.94 13.34 -8.77
CA PRO A 123 0.76 13.10 -7.33
C PRO A 123 -0.51 12.29 -7.06
N ALA A 124 -0.46 11.44 -6.04
CA ALA A 124 -1.62 10.69 -5.59
C ALA A 124 -2.68 11.64 -5.02
N GLU A 125 -3.93 11.40 -5.37
CA GLU A 125 -5.07 12.06 -4.75
C GLU A 125 -5.45 11.33 -3.48
N TYR A 126 -5.60 12.04 -2.35
CA TYR A 126 -6.02 11.46 -1.09
C TYR A 126 -7.50 11.68 -0.85
N ARG A 127 -8.19 10.61 -0.46
CA ARG A 127 -9.59 10.61 -0.06
C ARG A 127 -9.72 10.05 1.35
N PHE A 128 -10.74 10.48 2.08
CA PHE A 128 -10.88 10.11 3.48
C PHE A 128 -11.98 9.09 3.70
N LEU A 129 -11.66 8.13 4.57
CA LEU A 129 -12.60 7.14 5.09
C LEU A 129 -12.83 7.42 6.57
N ARG A 130 -14.04 7.16 7.02
CA ARG A 130 -14.46 7.33 8.40
C ARG A 130 -15.13 6.07 8.93
N GLU A 131 -15.24 5.97 10.24
CA GLU A 131 -15.96 4.88 10.90
C GLU A 131 -17.33 4.65 10.26
N GLY A 132 -17.59 3.41 9.90
CA GLY A 132 -18.86 2.99 9.32
C GLY A 132 -18.97 3.11 7.80
N ASP A 133 -18.01 3.75 7.13
CA ASP A 133 -18.00 3.77 5.66
C ASP A 133 -17.89 2.35 5.11
N VAL A 134 -18.50 2.13 3.96
CA VAL A 134 -18.51 0.82 3.29
C VAL A 134 -17.90 0.97 1.89
N ILE A 135 -16.93 0.11 1.62
CA ILE A 135 -16.36 -0.07 0.27
C ILE A 135 -16.97 -1.35 -0.31
N ASP A 136 -17.83 -1.21 -1.30
CA ASP A 136 -18.45 -2.35 -1.96
C ASP A 136 -17.61 -2.80 -3.16
N LEU A 137 -17.14 -4.04 -3.12
CA LEU A 137 -16.31 -4.64 -4.16
C LEU A 137 -17.12 -5.49 -5.16
N GLY A 138 -18.46 -5.41 -5.09
CA GLY A 138 -19.34 -6.27 -5.86
C GLY A 138 -19.63 -7.58 -5.12
N GLY A 139 -20.69 -7.58 -4.30
CA GLY A 139 -21.07 -8.71 -3.45
C GLY A 139 -20.14 -8.97 -2.26
N ARG A 140 -19.18 -8.10 -2.04
CA ARG A 140 -18.26 -8.15 -0.89
C ARG A 140 -18.08 -6.74 -0.32
N PRO A 141 -18.92 -6.35 0.65
CA PRO A 141 -18.78 -5.08 1.33
C PRO A 141 -17.66 -5.13 2.37
N ILE A 142 -16.84 -4.09 2.41
CA ILE A 142 -15.78 -3.91 3.40
C ILE A 142 -16.17 -2.72 4.27
N THR A 143 -16.39 -2.94 5.54
CA THR A 143 -16.75 -1.88 6.49
C THR A 143 -15.51 -1.31 7.15
N VAL A 144 -15.40 0.01 7.16
CA VAL A 144 -14.31 0.73 7.80
C VAL A 144 -14.55 0.78 9.31
N ARG A 145 -13.55 0.34 10.07
CA ARG A 145 -13.50 0.45 11.53
C ARG A 145 -12.27 1.24 11.94
N THR A 146 -12.47 2.21 12.81
CA THR A 146 -11.36 2.99 13.38
C THR A 146 -11.05 2.49 14.78
N ARG A 147 -9.75 2.31 15.08
CA ARG A 147 -9.27 2.00 16.42
C ARG A 147 -8.32 3.08 16.87
N ARG A 148 -8.56 3.59 18.06
CA ARG A 148 -7.56 4.40 18.75
C ARG A 148 -6.61 3.45 19.47
N VAL A 149 -5.35 3.48 19.07
CA VAL A 149 -4.29 2.84 19.86
C VAL A 149 -3.85 3.85 20.89
N LEU A 150 -4.20 3.63 22.15
CA LEU A 150 -3.66 4.39 23.27
C LEU A 150 -2.31 3.77 23.60
N PHE A 151 -1.22 4.44 23.22
CA PHE A 151 0.08 4.14 23.79
C PHE A 151 0.03 4.61 25.26
N ARG A 152 0.17 3.69 26.20
CA ARG A 152 0.48 4.06 27.58
C ARG A 152 1.95 4.37 27.63
N ASP A 153 2.28 5.57 28.08
CA ASP A 153 3.64 5.96 28.42
C ASP A 153 4.20 5.06 29.52
#